data_20b139924881769054ef9fde68de78f9
#
_entry.id   20b139924881769054ef9fde68de78f9
#
_cell.length_a   1.000
_cell.length_b   1.000
_cell.length_c   1.000
_cell.angle_alpha   90.00
_cell.angle_beta   90.00
_cell.angle_gamma   90.00
#
_symmetry.space_group_name_H-M   'P 1'
#
loop_
_entity.id
_entity.type
_entity.pdbx_description
1 polymer ?
#
loop_
_entity_poly.entity_id
_entity_poly.type
_entity_poly.pdbx_seq_one_letter_code
_entity_poly.pdbx_strand_id
1 'polypeptide(L)'
;MHGFPAKAADHVLQASTTAGDCWHQLFSFSINLPAGLVATAQTRFNGALMELFIQRCFDGMFTGAIYASLALAIVMIYRSTGLLNFAQGEMGLMGGYVALTLLSPAGSTGIGIPIAGTAFLSRWLPLHPWPTWAAILGAVAFGALLGAVIERFIMRPLADRSSLSQVNVTIGLLILINGIVFQIWGSFSRRVKSPFPTGKDDYFGIFGARLRYTTVGVWATLLVVIVLLSLLIQKTKTGLAFRAITSNREGAALVGVPVSRTLTIGWAIASAIGALAAALVGGAITLNPLTMLNLLIYALAAATIGGLDSPRGAIAGGLIIGLTQSLAPPYLGIP
;
A
#
# COMPACT_ATOMS: atom_id res chain seq x y z
N MET A 1 27.52 -23.77 -19.52
CA MET A 1 26.66 -23.71 -20.72
C MET A 1 25.87 -25.01 -20.79
N HIS A 2 24.68 -25.06 -20.17
CA HIS A 2 23.77 -26.20 -20.31
C HIS A 2 22.54 -25.71 -21.04
N GLY A 3 22.29 -26.33 -22.23
CA GLY A 3 21.21 -25.96 -23.13
C GLY A 3 19.83 -26.24 -22.51
N PHE A 4 18.95 -25.31 -22.71
CA PHE A 4 17.50 -25.46 -22.46
C PHE A 4 16.99 -26.58 -23.38
N PRO A 5 16.20 -27.54 -22.89
CA PRO A 5 15.72 -28.63 -23.73
C PRO A 5 14.70 -28.10 -24.74
N ALA A 6 14.98 -28.33 -26.03
CA ALA A 6 14.15 -27.98 -27.18
C ALA A 6 12.67 -28.44 -27.04
N LYS A 7 12.41 -29.46 -26.25
CA LYS A 7 11.03 -29.93 -25.91
C LYS A 7 10.12 -28.92 -25.22
N ALA A 8 10.67 -27.91 -24.50
CA ALA A 8 9.83 -26.90 -23.84
C ALA A 8 9.31 -25.85 -24.85
N ALA A 9 10.08 -25.57 -25.89
CA ALA A 9 9.66 -24.67 -26.97
C ALA A 9 8.54 -25.29 -27.83
N ASP A 10 8.63 -26.62 -28.12
CA ASP A 10 7.59 -27.31 -28.85
C ASP A 10 6.26 -27.40 -28.10
N HIS A 11 6.28 -27.54 -26.77
CA HIS A 11 5.04 -27.53 -25.98
C HIS A 11 4.38 -26.14 -25.94
N VAL A 12 5.15 -25.05 -25.95
CA VAL A 12 4.61 -23.69 -25.99
C VAL A 12 4.05 -23.37 -27.38
N LEU A 13 4.70 -23.81 -28.44
CA LEU A 13 4.21 -23.66 -29.80
C LEU A 13 2.97 -24.54 -30.08
N GLN A 14 2.92 -25.77 -29.56
CA GLN A 14 1.71 -26.60 -29.63
C GLN A 14 0.54 -25.99 -28.82
N ALA A 15 0.79 -25.38 -27.68
CA ALA A 15 -0.27 -24.70 -26.90
C ALA A 15 -0.80 -23.43 -27.60
N SER A 16 0.04 -22.71 -28.35
CA SER A 16 -0.39 -21.53 -29.11
C SER A 16 -1.15 -21.89 -30.40
N THR A 17 -0.78 -22.97 -31.08
CA THR A 17 -1.51 -23.50 -32.25
C THR A 17 -2.86 -24.09 -31.82
N THR A 18 -2.93 -24.83 -30.70
CA THR A 18 -4.20 -25.34 -30.19
C THR A 18 -5.17 -24.25 -29.73
N ALA A 19 -4.68 -23.09 -29.24
CA ALA A 19 -5.53 -21.95 -28.94
C ALA A 19 -6.13 -21.31 -30.23
N GLY A 20 -5.33 -21.14 -31.26
CA GLY A 20 -5.79 -20.64 -32.57
C GLY A 20 -6.79 -21.60 -33.25
N ASP A 21 -6.52 -22.89 -33.21
CA ASP A 21 -7.41 -23.91 -33.76
C ASP A 21 -8.69 -24.06 -32.96
N CYS A 22 -8.65 -23.87 -31.64
CA CYS A 22 -9.83 -23.84 -30.78
C CYS A 22 -10.77 -22.67 -31.14
N TRP A 23 -10.23 -21.48 -31.47
CA TRP A 23 -11.01 -20.34 -31.95
C TRP A 23 -11.64 -20.61 -33.32
N HIS A 24 -10.90 -21.20 -34.25
CA HIS A 24 -11.43 -21.59 -35.56
C HIS A 24 -12.47 -22.70 -35.45
N GLN A 25 -12.31 -23.69 -34.59
CA GLN A 25 -13.30 -24.74 -34.33
C GLN A 25 -14.54 -24.19 -33.63
N LEU A 26 -14.40 -23.29 -32.66
CA LEU A 26 -15.53 -22.62 -32.01
C LEU A 26 -16.31 -21.74 -33.01
N PHE A 27 -15.62 -21.06 -33.94
CA PHE A 27 -16.25 -20.27 -34.98
C PHE A 27 -16.96 -21.12 -36.03
N SER A 28 -16.37 -22.27 -36.44
CA SER A 28 -17.01 -23.19 -37.37
C SER A 28 -18.16 -23.99 -36.73
N PHE A 29 -18.14 -24.23 -35.40
CA PHE A 29 -19.23 -24.87 -34.68
C PHE A 29 -20.42 -23.93 -34.47
N SER A 30 -20.19 -22.60 -34.52
CA SER A 30 -21.24 -21.57 -34.38
C SER A 30 -22.21 -21.52 -35.55
N ILE A 31 -21.84 -22.08 -36.72
CA ILE A 31 -22.66 -22.00 -37.96
C ILE A 31 -23.88 -22.95 -37.93
N ASN A 32 -23.90 -23.97 -37.03
CA ASN A 32 -24.96 -24.97 -36.95
C ASN A 32 -25.74 -24.99 -35.64
N LEU A 33 -25.54 -24.03 -34.75
CA LEU A 33 -26.31 -23.93 -33.52
C LEU A 33 -27.63 -23.20 -33.72
N PRO A 34 -28.77 -23.65 -33.14
CA PRO A 34 -30.03 -22.91 -33.19
C PRO A 34 -29.86 -21.48 -32.66
N ALA A 35 -30.41 -20.50 -33.35
CA ALA A 35 -30.26 -19.07 -33.05
C ALA A 35 -30.54 -18.72 -31.56
N GLY A 36 -31.44 -19.45 -30.90
CA GLY A 36 -31.70 -19.30 -29.46
C GLY A 36 -30.56 -19.72 -28.56
N LEU A 37 -29.78 -20.74 -28.94
CA LEU A 37 -28.59 -21.17 -28.16
C LEU A 37 -27.43 -20.20 -28.31
N VAL A 38 -27.24 -19.65 -29.51
CA VAL A 38 -26.24 -18.62 -29.78
C VAL A 38 -26.54 -17.35 -28.99
N ALA A 39 -27.79 -16.89 -28.96
CA ALA A 39 -28.21 -15.73 -28.20
C ALA A 39 -28.05 -15.92 -26.70
N THR A 40 -28.38 -17.09 -26.17
CA THR A 40 -28.18 -17.40 -24.73
C THR A 40 -26.71 -17.53 -24.35
N ALA A 41 -25.86 -18.08 -25.22
CA ALA A 41 -24.40 -18.13 -25.02
C ALA A 41 -23.79 -16.73 -25.04
N GLN A 42 -24.22 -15.87 -25.96
CA GLN A 42 -23.75 -14.49 -26.10
C GLN A 42 -24.16 -13.62 -24.91
N THR A 43 -25.38 -13.75 -24.42
CA THR A 43 -25.83 -13.04 -23.19
C THR A 43 -25.07 -13.49 -21.94
N ARG A 44 -24.80 -14.79 -21.78
CA ARG A 44 -23.97 -15.31 -20.69
C ARG A 44 -22.52 -14.84 -20.79
N PHE A 45 -21.94 -14.83 -21.98
CA PHE A 45 -20.58 -14.35 -22.23
C PHE A 45 -20.44 -12.85 -21.91
N ASN A 46 -21.39 -12.03 -22.38
CA ASN A 46 -21.42 -10.60 -22.09
C ASN A 46 -21.62 -10.34 -20.59
N GLY A 47 -22.46 -11.13 -19.91
CA GLY A 47 -22.63 -11.07 -18.45
C GLY A 47 -21.35 -11.39 -17.70
N ALA A 48 -20.64 -12.45 -18.10
CA ALA A 48 -19.36 -12.84 -17.47
C ALA A 48 -18.24 -11.80 -17.70
N LEU A 49 -18.19 -11.17 -18.88
CA LEU A 49 -17.25 -10.06 -19.14
C LEU A 49 -17.54 -8.84 -18.28
N MET A 50 -18.83 -8.48 -18.10
CA MET A 50 -19.22 -7.37 -17.24
C MET A 50 -18.87 -7.65 -15.78
N GLU A 51 -19.16 -8.86 -15.29
CA GLU A 51 -18.79 -9.30 -13.95
C GLU A 51 -17.27 -9.22 -13.73
N LEU A 52 -16.47 -9.74 -14.68
CA LEU A 52 -15.02 -9.67 -14.62
C LEU A 52 -14.52 -8.22 -14.59
N PHE A 53 -15.08 -7.35 -15.45
CA PHE A 53 -14.69 -5.94 -15.49
C PHE A 53 -14.97 -5.23 -14.16
N ILE A 54 -16.17 -5.42 -13.60
CA ILE A 54 -16.55 -4.81 -12.32
C ILE A 54 -15.68 -5.35 -11.19
N GLN A 55 -15.41 -6.67 -11.18
CA GLN A 55 -14.51 -7.27 -10.19
C GLN A 55 -13.11 -6.67 -10.26
N ARG A 56 -12.56 -6.50 -11.47
CA ARG A 56 -11.25 -5.86 -11.67
C ARG A 56 -11.24 -4.40 -11.26
N CYS A 57 -12.33 -3.68 -11.45
CA CYS A 57 -12.47 -2.32 -10.94
C CYS A 57 -12.41 -2.29 -9.40
N PHE A 58 -13.11 -3.20 -8.71
CA PHE A 58 -13.06 -3.28 -7.24
C PHE A 58 -11.67 -3.64 -6.73
N ASP A 59 -11.01 -4.61 -7.35
CA ASP A 59 -9.64 -5.02 -7.00
C ASP A 59 -8.63 -3.87 -7.27
N GLY A 60 -8.79 -3.16 -8.39
CA GLY A 60 -7.98 -2.00 -8.75
C GLY A 60 -8.19 -0.80 -7.81
N MET A 61 -9.42 -0.53 -7.42
CA MET A 61 -9.71 0.50 -6.42
C MET A 61 -9.17 0.13 -5.04
N PHE A 62 -9.17 -1.15 -4.66
CA PHE A 62 -8.57 -1.62 -3.41
C PHE A 62 -7.05 -1.37 -3.41
N THR A 63 -6.36 -1.82 -4.44
CA THR A 63 -4.91 -1.62 -4.59
C THR A 63 -4.57 -0.13 -4.72
N GLY A 64 -5.39 0.60 -5.48
CA GLY A 64 -5.26 2.04 -5.65
C GLY A 64 -5.43 2.83 -4.35
N ALA A 65 -6.31 2.40 -3.45
CA ALA A 65 -6.45 3.02 -2.13
C ALA A 65 -5.18 2.87 -1.27
N ILE A 66 -4.51 1.73 -1.38
CA ILE A 66 -3.23 1.49 -0.70
C ILE A 66 -2.14 2.41 -1.28
N TYR A 67 -2.02 2.47 -2.61
CA TYR A 67 -1.05 3.35 -3.27
C TYR A 67 -1.33 4.82 -2.96
N ALA A 68 -2.60 5.22 -2.96
CA ALA A 68 -3.02 6.57 -2.62
C ALA A 68 -2.63 6.97 -1.18
N SER A 69 -2.74 6.05 -0.20
CA SER A 69 -2.35 6.31 1.18
C SER A 69 -0.85 6.52 1.34
N LEU A 70 -0.03 5.69 0.68
CA LEU A 70 1.43 5.82 0.66
C LEU A 70 1.87 7.06 -0.12
N ALA A 71 1.26 7.34 -1.28
CA ALA A 71 1.53 8.53 -2.08
C ALA A 71 1.19 9.81 -1.30
N LEU A 72 0.08 9.81 -0.55
CA LEU A 72 -0.29 10.91 0.33
C LEU A 72 0.77 11.16 1.41
N ALA A 73 1.29 10.08 2.02
CA ALA A 73 2.36 10.18 3.01
C ALA A 73 3.66 10.77 2.40
N ILE A 74 4.04 10.33 1.19
CA ILE A 74 5.19 10.87 0.45
C ILE A 74 5.00 12.36 0.15
N VAL A 75 3.85 12.74 -0.39
CA VAL A 75 3.52 14.13 -0.75
C VAL A 75 3.51 15.03 0.49
N MET A 76 3.08 14.55 1.64
CA MET A 76 3.11 15.31 2.89
C MET A 76 4.54 15.70 3.29
N ILE A 77 5.49 14.79 3.19
CA ILE A 77 6.91 15.08 3.47
C ILE A 77 7.48 15.98 2.37
N TYR A 78 7.24 15.65 1.10
CA TYR A 78 7.76 16.43 -0.03
C TYR A 78 7.35 17.90 0.03
N ARG A 79 6.08 18.18 0.28
CA ARG A 79 5.58 19.57 0.38
C ARG A 79 6.25 20.37 1.48
N SER A 80 6.64 19.74 2.57
CA SER A 80 7.24 20.45 3.71
C SER A 80 8.75 20.58 3.63
N THR A 81 9.42 19.66 2.93
CA THR A 81 10.88 19.58 2.88
C THR A 81 11.46 19.83 1.48
N GLY A 82 10.67 19.66 0.42
CA GLY A 82 11.13 19.60 -0.96
C GLY A 82 11.87 18.32 -1.32
N LEU A 83 11.85 17.30 -0.45
CA LEU A 83 12.62 16.07 -0.60
C LEU A 83 11.73 14.83 -0.67
N LEU A 84 12.10 13.90 -1.55
CA LEU A 84 11.51 12.57 -1.58
C LEU A 84 12.09 11.72 -0.47
N ASN A 85 11.23 11.16 0.39
CA ASN A 85 11.63 10.21 1.42
C ASN A 85 11.49 8.78 0.90
N PHE A 86 12.62 8.17 0.50
CA PHE A 86 12.65 6.77 0.04
C PHE A 86 12.45 5.77 1.17
N ALA A 87 12.68 6.14 2.42
CA ALA A 87 12.41 5.28 3.57
C ALA A 87 10.93 5.21 3.95
N GLN A 88 10.04 5.95 3.27
CA GLN A 88 8.61 6.03 3.64
C GLN A 88 7.92 4.66 3.67
N GLY A 89 8.21 3.80 2.71
CA GLY A 89 7.69 2.43 2.66
C GLY A 89 8.12 1.60 3.86
N GLU A 90 9.42 1.63 4.17
CA GLU A 90 10.01 0.86 5.26
C GLU A 90 9.58 1.36 6.66
N MET A 91 9.39 2.68 6.82
CA MET A 91 8.80 3.24 8.03
C MET A 91 7.38 2.70 8.24
N GLY A 92 6.59 2.61 7.16
CA GLY A 92 5.29 1.97 7.17
C GLY A 92 5.37 0.48 7.48
N LEU A 93 6.28 -0.25 6.82
CA LEU A 93 6.52 -1.68 7.04
C LEU A 93 6.77 -2.00 8.51
N MET A 94 7.65 -1.24 9.15
CA MET A 94 7.97 -1.43 10.58
C MET A 94 6.72 -1.25 11.45
N GLY A 95 5.85 -0.28 11.14
CA GLY A 95 4.54 -0.12 11.79
C GLY A 95 3.64 -1.34 11.58
N GLY A 96 3.57 -1.88 10.36
CA GLY A 96 2.82 -3.11 10.05
C GLY A 96 3.31 -4.33 10.85
N TYR A 97 4.62 -4.48 11.03
CA TYR A 97 5.20 -5.54 11.86
C TYR A 97 4.95 -5.32 13.35
N VAL A 98 4.90 -4.07 13.82
CA VAL A 98 4.46 -3.76 15.20
C VAL A 98 3.00 -4.15 15.41
N ALA A 99 2.09 -3.88 14.44
CA ALA A 99 0.72 -4.35 14.50
C ALA A 99 0.66 -5.89 14.58
N LEU A 100 1.44 -6.58 13.76
CA LEU A 100 1.56 -8.05 13.81
C LEU A 100 1.98 -8.53 15.20
N THR A 101 2.98 -7.88 15.80
CA THR A 101 3.51 -8.23 17.13
C THR A 101 2.46 -8.05 18.22
N LEU A 102 1.70 -6.94 18.17
CA LEU A 102 0.62 -6.67 19.14
C LEU A 102 -0.58 -7.61 18.99
N LEU A 103 -0.81 -8.16 17.79
CA LEU A 103 -1.89 -9.11 17.52
C LEU A 103 -1.50 -10.57 17.84
N SER A 104 -0.21 -10.89 17.87
CA SER A 104 0.26 -12.26 18.07
C SER A 104 0.25 -12.63 19.55
N PRO A 105 -0.30 -13.79 19.94
CA PRO A 105 -0.17 -14.31 21.31
C PRO A 105 1.31 -14.46 21.69
N ALA A 106 1.65 -14.18 22.93
CA ALA A 106 3.00 -14.37 23.43
C ALA A 106 3.50 -15.80 23.16
N GLY A 107 4.59 -15.95 22.39
CA GLY A 107 5.17 -17.24 22.04
C GLY A 107 4.55 -17.98 20.86
N SER A 108 3.44 -17.49 20.25
CA SER A 108 2.82 -18.14 19.09
C SER A 108 3.31 -17.52 17.78
N THR A 109 4.43 -17.99 17.27
CA THR A 109 4.92 -17.58 15.95
C THR A 109 4.52 -18.54 14.83
N GLY A 110 3.58 -19.44 15.05
CA GLY A 110 3.11 -20.39 14.04
C GLY A 110 4.17 -21.30 13.40
N ILE A 111 5.45 -21.07 13.67
CA ILE A 111 6.61 -21.77 13.09
C ILE A 111 7.67 -22.11 14.16
N GLY A 112 7.32 -22.09 15.45
CA GLY A 112 8.20 -22.55 16.53
C GLY A 112 9.45 -21.67 16.82
N ILE A 113 9.64 -20.56 16.09
CA ILE A 113 10.72 -19.59 16.35
C ILE A 113 10.10 -18.38 17.05
N PRO A 114 10.45 -18.09 18.31
CA PRO A 114 10.00 -16.87 18.96
C PRO A 114 10.56 -15.68 18.17
N ILE A 115 9.66 -14.82 17.71
CA ILE A 115 10.08 -13.54 17.11
C ILE A 115 10.77 -12.77 18.24
N ALA A 116 12.04 -12.44 18.09
CA ALA A 116 12.79 -11.73 19.12
C ALA A 116 12.08 -10.45 19.59
N GLY A 117 11.41 -9.74 18.67
CA GLY A 117 10.60 -8.57 18.98
C GLY A 117 9.32 -8.85 19.79
N THR A 118 8.65 -10.01 19.61
CA THR A 118 7.45 -10.34 20.40
C THR A 118 7.81 -10.63 21.87
N ALA A 119 8.92 -11.32 22.11
CA ALA A 119 9.38 -11.61 23.46
C ALA A 119 9.75 -10.34 24.23
N PHE A 120 10.33 -9.35 23.55
CA PHE A 120 10.65 -8.05 24.15
C PHE A 120 9.37 -7.25 24.46
N LEU A 121 8.47 -7.11 23.49
CA LEU A 121 7.23 -6.33 23.66
C LEU A 121 6.24 -7.00 24.60
N SER A 122 6.12 -8.34 24.59
CA SER A 122 5.23 -9.07 25.50
C SER A 122 5.65 -8.95 26.98
N ARG A 123 6.93 -8.73 27.23
CA ARG A 123 7.45 -8.50 28.59
C ARG A 123 6.97 -7.17 29.18
N TRP A 124 6.75 -6.16 28.32
CA TRP A 124 6.39 -4.80 28.74
C TRP A 124 4.90 -4.47 28.55
N LEU A 125 4.18 -5.26 27.76
CA LEU A 125 2.76 -5.07 27.44
C LEU A 125 1.93 -6.25 27.95
N PRO A 126 1.33 -6.18 29.14
CA PRO A 126 0.62 -7.30 29.77
C PRO A 126 -0.70 -7.68 29.08
N LEU A 127 -1.13 -6.94 28.04
CA LEU A 127 -2.42 -7.10 27.35
C LEU A 127 -2.28 -7.82 25.99
N HIS A 128 -1.78 -9.03 25.97
CA HIS A 128 -1.68 -9.84 24.75
C HIS A 128 -2.72 -10.98 24.72
N PRO A 129 -3.35 -11.24 23.55
CA PRO A 129 -3.35 -10.47 22.28
C PRO A 129 -4.27 -9.23 22.36
N TRP A 130 -3.83 -8.15 21.73
CA TRP A 130 -4.63 -6.92 21.68
C TRP A 130 -5.84 -7.08 20.74
N PRO A 131 -6.95 -6.36 20.98
CA PRO A 131 -8.01 -6.21 20.00
C PRO A 131 -7.44 -5.62 18.70
N THR A 132 -7.93 -6.09 17.54
CA THR A 132 -7.33 -5.74 16.25
C THR A 132 -7.21 -4.23 16.02
N TRP A 133 -8.24 -3.46 16.36
CA TRP A 133 -8.20 -2.00 16.24
C TRP A 133 -7.21 -1.34 17.18
N ALA A 134 -7.10 -1.83 18.41
CA ALA A 134 -6.12 -1.32 19.38
C ALA A 134 -4.67 -1.59 18.91
N ALA A 135 -4.41 -2.75 18.34
CA ALA A 135 -3.10 -3.07 17.77
C ALA A 135 -2.75 -2.18 16.56
N ILE A 136 -3.72 -1.89 15.70
CA ILE A 136 -3.54 -0.96 14.57
C ILE A 136 -3.27 0.46 15.08
N LEU A 137 -4.03 0.94 16.08
CA LEU A 137 -3.79 2.26 16.69
C LEU A 137 -2.42 2.33 17.38
N GLY A 138 -1.98 1.25 18.04
CA GLY A 138 -0.65 1.13 18.60
C GLY A 138 0.45 1.20 17.53
N ALA A 139 0.25 0.53 16.39
CA ALA A 139 1.16 0.61 15.25
C ALA A 139 1.21 2.01 14.63
N VAL A 140 0.07 2.69 14.52
CA VAL A 140 -0.03 4.08 14.04
C VAL A 140 0.71 5.03 15.00
N ALA A 141 0.51 4.88 16.31
CA ALA A 141 1.23 5.67 17.31
C ALA A 141 2.75 5.42 17.28
N PHE A 142 3.16 4.15 17.14
CA PHE A 142 4.56 3.79 16.93
C PHE A 142 5.12 4.42 15.65
N GLY A 143 4.39 4.33 14.53
CA GLY A 143 4.78 4.97 13.28
C GLY A 143 4.95 6.48 13.43
N ALA A 144 4.03 7.15 14.10
CA ALA A 144 4.14 8.58 14.40
C ALA A 144 5.40 8.91 15.21
N LEU A 145 5.69 8.12 16.24
CA LEU A 145 6.89 8.27 17.05
C LEU A 145 8.16 8.04 16.22
N LEU A 146 8.19 6.99 15.41
CA LEU A 146 9.31 6.67 14.53
C LEU A 146 9.61 7.83 13.56
N GLY A 147 8.57 8.37 12.90
CA GLY A 147 8.71 9.52 12.01
C GLY A 147 9.25 10.76 12.73
N ALA A 148 8.74 11.04 13.94
CA ALA A 148 9.22 12.16 14.75
C ALA A 148 10.68 11.98 15.18
N VAL A 149 11.07 10.77 15.56
CA VAL A 149 12.45 10.43 15.96
C VAL A 149 13.39 10.58 14.76
N ILE A 150 13.05 10.04 13.60
CA ILE A 150 13.86 10.14 12.39
C ILE A 150 14.05 11.61 11.99
N GLU A 151 12.97 12.40 11.99
CA GLU A 151 13.09 13.83 11.67
C GLU A 151 14.02 14.53 12.68
N ARG A 152 13.77 14.34 13.99
CA ARG A 152 14.48 15.09 15.01
C ARG A 152 15.96 14.76 15.10
N PHE A 153 16.32 13.49 15.00
CA PHE A 153 17.69 13.03 15.25
C PHE A 153 18.51 12.80 13.98
N ILE A 154 17.86 12.55 12.84
CA ILE A 154 18.56 12.23 11.59
C ILE A 154 18.37 13.34 10.55
N MET A 155 17.14 13.72 10.22
CA MET A 155 16.88 14.67 9.14
C MET A 155 17.14 16.12 9.54
N ARG A 156 16.82 16.50 10.78
CA ARG A 156 17.02 17.87 11.25
C ARG A 156 18.49 18.30 11.27
N PRO A 157 19.48 17.52 11.76
CA PRO A 157 20.89 17.87 11.66
C PRO A 157 21.41 18.01 10.22
N LEU A 158 20.69 17.43 9.26
CA LEU A 158 21.04 17.49 7.84
C LEU A 158 20.29 18.58 7.08
N ALA A 159 19.45 19.38 7.75
CA ALA A 159 18.60 20.39 7.11
C ALA A 159 19.37 21.42 6.28
N ASP A 160 20.62 21.73 6.67
CA ASP A 160 21.52 22.68 6.01
C ASP A 160 22.45 22.02 4.97
N ARG A 161 22.34 20.69 4.79
CA ARG A 161 23.11 19.96 3.79
C ARG A 161 22.41 19.96 2.43
N SER A 162 23.15 19.63 1.38
CA SER A 162 22.59 19.56 0.03
C SER A 162 21.43 18.56 -0.05
N SER A 163 20.45 18.84 -0.91
CA SER A 163 19.30 17.98 -1.13
C SER A 163 19.71 16.55 -1.50
N LEU A 164 20.80 16.40 -2.26
CA LEU A 164 21.35 15.09 -2.63
C LEU A 164 21.81 14.30 -1.39
N SER A 165 22.51 14.97 -0.45
CA SER A 165 22.94 14.33 0.81
C SER A 165 21.74 13.87 1.63
N GLN A 166 20.69 14.67 1.72
CA GLN A 166 19.48 14.33 2.45
C GLN A 166 18.75 13.13 1.81
N VAL A 167 18.63 13.08 0.48
CA VAL A 167 18.07 11.95 -0.26
C VAL A 167 18.87 10.67 -0.01
N ASN A 168 20.21 10.73 -0.09
CA ASN A 168 21.07 9.59 0.17
C ASN A 168 20.87 9.02 1.59
N VAL A 169 20.65 9.89 2.59
CA VAL A 169 20.35 9.45 3.96
C VAL A 169 18.98 8.75 4.02
N THR A 170 17.97 9.17 3.27
CA THR A 170 16.69 8.44 3.23
C THR A 170 16.84 7.05 2.60
N ILE A 171 17.71 6.90 1.60
CA ILE A 171 18.05 5.58 1.03
C ILE A 171 18.80 4.73 2.06
N GLY A 172 19.76 5.32 2.79
CA GLY A 172 20.44 4.63 3.90
C GLY A 172 19.45 4.19 5.00
N LEU A 173 18.47 5.03 5.34
CA LEU A 173 17.39 4.70 6.28
C LEU A 173 16.50 3.56 5.77
N LEU A 174 16.20 3.53 4.46
CA LEU A 174 15.46 2.42 3.85
C LEU A 174 16.19 1.10 4.12
N ILE A 175 17.48 1.03 3.81
CA ILE A 175 18.29 -0.19 3.99
C ILE A 175 18.39 -0.55 5.48
N LEU A 176 18.62 0.43 6.34
CA LEU A 176 18.75 0.23 7.78
C LEU A 176 17.45 -0.33 8.39
N ILE A 177 16.30 0.30 8.12
CA ILE A 177 15.00 -0.12 8.67
C ILE A 177 14.64 -1.51 8.14
N ASN A 178 14.85 -1.77 6.85
CA ASN A 178 14.62 -3.08 6.25
C ASN A 178 15.49 -4.15 6.90
N GLY A 179 16.79 -3.87 7.12
CA GLY A 179 17.71 -4.76 7.84
C GLY A 179 17.26 -5.04 9.29
N ILE A 180 16.77 -4.02 10.01
CA ILE A 180 16.20 -4.19 11.35
C ILE A 180 14.97 -5.10 11.31
N VAL A 181 14.08 -4.91 10.33
CA VAL A 181 12.88 -5.76 10.16
C VAL A 181 13.30 -7.21 9.89
N PHE A 182 14.26 -7.44 9.00
CA PHE A 182 14.80 -8.79 8.74
C PHE A 182 15.40 -9.42 9.99
N GLN A 183 16.15 -8.66 10.79
CA GLN A 183 16.80 -9.17 11.98
C GLN A 183 15.79 -9.53 13.09
N ILE A 184 14.73 -8.73 13.26
CA ILE A 184 13.76 -8.91 14.35
C ILE A 184 12.68 -9.95 13.97
N TRP A 185 12.13 -9.89 12.76
CA TRP A 185 10.97 -10.70 12.34
C TRP A 185 11.32 -11.79 11.31
N GLY A 186 12.53 -11.77 10.76
CA GLY A 186 12.97 -12.72 9.74
C GLY A 186 12.39 -12.46 8.36
N SER A 187 12.68 -13.37 7.41
CA SER A 187 12.29 -13.24 5.98
C SER A 187 10.93 -13.85 5.64
N PHE A 188 10.27 -14.52 6.57
CA PHE A 188 9.03 -15.25 6.29
C PHE A 188 7.85 -14.32 6.07
N SER A 189 7.00 -14.68 5.08
CA SER A 189 5.73 -14.00 4.85
C SER A 189 4.75 -14.27 5.98
N ARG A 190 4.16 -13.22 6.53
CA ARG A 190 3.23 -13.29 7.67
C ARG A 190 1.94 -12.54 7.34
N ARG A 191 0.81 -13.05 7.86
CA ARG A 191 -0.48 -12.39 7.70
C ARG A 191 -0.86 -11.66 8.99
N VAL A 192 -1.17 -10.38 8.86
CA VAL A 192 -1.79 -9.59 9.94
C VAL A 192 -3.27 -9.92 10.00
N LYS A 193 -3.86 -10.03 11.19
CA LYS A 193 -5.31 -10.21 11.31
C LYS A 193 -6.01 -8.95 10.81
N SER A 194 -6.86 -9.10 9.79
CA SER A 194 -7.66 -7.99 9.27
C SER A 194 -8.63 -7.45 10.32
N PRO A 195 -8.83 -6.12 10.43
CA PRO A 195 -9.87 -5.55 11.27
C PRO A 195 -11.27 -5.73 10.67
N PHE A 196 -11.36 -6.12 9.40
CA PHE A 196 -12.60 -6.33 8.68
C PHE A 196 -12.85 -7.83 8.46
N PRO A 197 -14.13 -8.25 8.33
CA PRO A 197 -14.47 -9.65 8.03
C PRO A 197 -13.76 -10.14 6.76
N THR A 198 -13.22 -11.36 6.82
CA THR A 198 -12.46 -11.99 5.71
C THR A 198 -13.00 -13.37 5.35
N GLY A 199 -14.21 -13.72 5.77
CA GLY A 199 -14.88 -14.97 5.44
C GLY A 199 -15.09 -15.14 3.93
N LYS A 200 -15.36 -16.37 3.51
CA LYS A 200 -15.63 -16.65 2.08
C LYS A 200 -16.92 -16.02 1.60
N ASP A 201 -17.90 -15.85 2.50
CA ASP A 201 -19.22 -15.29 2.23
C ASP A 201 -19.35 -13.80 2.63
N ASP A 202 -18.25 -13.20 3.09
CA ASP A 202 -18.21 -11.81 3.53
C ASP A 202 -18.03 -10.85 2.33
N TYR A 203 -19.06 -10.79 1.47
CA TYR A 203 -19.08 -9.87 0.31
C TYR A 203 -20.49 -9.39 -0.04
N PHE A 204 -20.56 -8.24 -0.69
CA PHE A 204 -21.76 -7.77 -1.37
C PHE A 204 -21.72 -8.23 -2.83
N GLY A 205 -22.80 -8.86 -3.32
CA GLY A 205 -22.98 -9.16 -4.74
C GLY A 205 -23.50 -7.91 -5.47
N ILE A 206 -22.71 -7.33 -6.38
CA ILE A 206 -23.10 -6.18 -7.20
C ILE A 206 -22.89 -6.58 -8.66
N PHE A 207 -23.97 -6.67 -9.45
CA PHE A 207 -23.93 -7.08 -10.85
C PHE A 207 -23.14 -8.38 -11.12
N GLY A 208 -23.24 -9.37 -10.21
CA GLY A 208 -22.50 -10.64 -10.28
C GLY A 208 -21.09 -10.58 -9.67
N ALA A 209 -20.46 -9.41 -9.60
CA ALA A 209 -19.15 -9.22 -8.99
C ALA A 209 -19.24 -9.23 -7.45
N ARG A 210 -18.13 -9.64 -6.80
CA ARG A 210 -18.04 -9.77 -5.33
C ARG A 210 -17.26 -8.62 -4.72
N LEU A 211 -17.96 -7.66 -4.14
CA LEU A 211 -17.34 -6.59 -3.36
C LEU A 211 -17.11 -7.05 -1.92
N ARG A 212 -15.88 -7.35 -1.55
CA ARG A 212 -15.51 -7.83 -0.20
C ARG A 212 -15.68 -6.73 0.84
N TYR A 213 -16.13 -7.09 2.04
CA TYR A 213 -16.18 -6.16 3.19
C TYR A 213 -14.82 -5.56 3.53
N THR A 214 -13.72 -6.32 3.34
CA THR A 214 -12.35 -5.81 3.50
C THR A 214 -12.04 -4.65 2.56
N THR A 215 -12.49 -4.72 1.31
CA THR A 215 -12.30 -3.65 0.30
C THR A 215 -13.03 -2.38 0.73
N VAL A 216 -14.29 -2.51 1.11
CA VAL A 216 -15.10 -1.38 1.62
C VAL A 216 -14.49 -0.78 2.88
N GLY A 217 -14.00 -1.64 3.78
CA GLY A 217 -13.34 -1.20 5.02
C GLY A 217 -12.07 -0.41 4.77
N VAL A 218 -11.23 -0.84 3.82
CA VAL A 218 -10.02 -0.09 3.43
C VAL A 218 -10.38 1.25 2.79
N TRP A 219 -11.39 1.30 1.92
CA TRP A 219 -11.86 2.57 1.35
C TRP A 219 -12.39 3.53 2.41
N ALA A 220 -13.21 3.02 3.34
CA ALA A 220 -13.74 3.82 4.45
C ALA A 220 -12.60 4.36 5.33
N THR A 221 -11.60 3.53 5.64
CA THR A 221 -10.44 3.94 6.44
C THR A 221 -9.62 5.01 5.71
N LEU A 222 -9.35 4.84 4.41
CA LEU A 222 -8.66 5.84 3.62
C LEU A 222 -9.44 7.16 3.57
N LEU A 223 -10.75 7.09 3.37
CA LEU A 223 -11.62 8.27 3.37
C LEU A 223 -11.53 9.02 4.71
N VAL A 224 -11.59 8.29 5.83
CA VAL A 224 -11.43 8.88 7.18
C VAL A 224 -10.08 9.56 7.32
N VAL A 225 -8.98 8.92 6.88
CA VAL A 225 -7.64 9.51 6.91
C VAL A 225 -7.57 10.80 6.09
N ILE A 226 -8.12 10.79 4.87
CA ILE A 226 -8.16 11.98 3.99
C ILE A 226 -8.95 13.12 4.66
N VAL A 227 -10.11 12.81 5.23
CA VAL A 227 -10.95 13.81 5.92
C VAL A 227 -10.21 14.38 7.14
N LEU A 228 -9.65 13.51 7.99
CA LEU A 228 -8.90 13.94 9.18
C LEU A 228 -7.69 14.80 8.80
N LEU A 229 -6.92 14.41 7.79
CA LEU A 229 -5.78 15.16 7.29
C LEU A 229 -6.22 16.51 6.70
N SER A 230 -7.31 16.53 5.93
CA SER A 230 -7.88 17.76 5.38
C SER A 230 -8.33 18.72 6.47
N LEU A 231 -9.01 18.22 7.49
CA LEU A 231 -9.42 19.00 8.64
C LEU A 231 -8.21 19.53 9.43
N LEU A 232 -7.20 18.70 9.64
CA LEU A 232 -5.96 19.10 10.29
C LEU A 232 -5.28 20.24 9.53
N ILE A 233 -5.11 20.11 8.22
CA ILE A 233 -4.44 21.12 7.39
C ILE A 233 -5.28 22.40 7.28
N GLN A 234 -6.61 22.32 7.20
CA GLN A 234 -7.46 23.48 6.93
C GLN A 234 -7.94 24.18 8.21
N LYS A 235 -8.16 23.46 9.28
CA LYS A 235 -8.86 23.97 10.47
C LYS A 235 -7.96 24.14 11.71
N THR A 236 -6.69 23.68 11.67
CA THR A 236 -5.82 23.74 12.85
C THR A 236 -4.68 24.78 12.68
N LYS A 237 -4.15 25.25 13.81
CA LYS A 237 -2.95 26.11 13.85
C LYS A 237 -1.74 25.43 13.25
N THR A 238 -1.59 24.12 13.47
CA THR A 238 -0.54 23.30 12.87
C THR A 238 -0.67 23.26 11.34
N GLY A 239 -1.89 23.13 10.82
CA GLY A 239 -2.15 23.17 9.38
C GLY A 239 -1.87 24.54 8.78
N LEU A 240 -2.14 25.63 9.51
CA LEU A 240 -1.75 26.98 9.07
C LEU A 240 -0.22 27.12 8.99
N ALA A 241 0.50 26.65 10.03
CA ALA A 241 1.97 26.65 10.04
C ALA A 241 2.52 25.80 8.87
N PHE A 242 1.91 24.64 8.59
CA PHE A 242 2.28 23.79 7.46
C PHE A 242 2.14 24.53 6.13
N ARG A 243 1.02 25.19 5.89
CA ARG A 243 0.79 25.99 4.65
C ARG A 243 1.75 27.16 4.53
N ALA A 244 2.09 27.83 5.63
CA ALA A 244 3.08 28.90 5.63
C ALA A 244 4.47 28.38 5.21
N ILE A 245 4.93 27.26 5.78
CA ILE A 245 6.23 26.65 5.46
C ILE A 245 6.28 26.17 4.01
N THR A 246 5.20 25.59 3.49
CA THR A 246 5.14 25.12 2.10
C THR A 246 5.10 26.27 1.08
N SER A 247 4.65 27.45 1.48
CA SER A 247 4.66 28.65 0.62
C SER A 247 6.04 29.34 0.62
N ASN A 248 6.57 29.63 1.81
CA ASN A 248 7.91 30.23 1.97
C ASN A 248 8.47 29.86 3.35
N ARG A 249 9.45 28.95 3.37
CA ARG A 249 10.06 28.44 4.61
C ARG A 249 10.80 29.53 5.40
N GLU A 250 11.55 30.37 4.71
CA GLU A 250 12.32 31.46 5.34
C GLU A 250 11.39 32.55 5.87
N GLY A 251 10.42 32.97 5.05
CA GLY A 251 9.42 33.96 5.46
C GLY A 251 8.58 33.46 6.65
N ALA A 252 8.21 32.17 6.69
CA ALA A 252 7.50 31.58 7.81
C ALA A 252 8.34 31.63 9.11
N ALA A 253 9.63 31.37 9.02
CA ALA A 253 10.55 31.47 10.16
C ALA A 253 10.64 32.90 10.70
N LEU A 254 10.72 33.91 9.81
CA LEU A 254 10.80 35.33 10.18
C LEU A 254 9.55 35.84 10.92
N VAL A 255 8.37 35.33 10.59
CA VAL A 255 7.12 35.66 11.30
C VAL A 255 6.86 34.77 12.53
N GLY A 256 7.86 34.01 12.98
CA GLY A 256 7.82 33.23 14.23
C GLY A 256 7.15 31.86 14.13
N VAL A 257 6.90 31.32 12.93
CA VAL A 257 6.39 29.94 12.78
C VAL A 257 7.49 28.94 13.20
N PRO A 258 7.21 28.00 14.11
CA PRO A 258 8.19 27.02 14.57
C PRO A 258 8.42 25.92 13.52
N VAL A 259 9.23 26.24 12.49
CA VAL A 259 9.50 25.39 11.31
C VAL A 259 9.89 23.98 11.73
N SER A 260 10.85 23.85 12.62
CA SER A 260 11.36 22.57 13.10
C SER A 260 10.26 21.67 13.72
N ARG A 261 9.43 22.24 14.60
CA ARG A 261 8.31 21.49 15.22
C ARG A 261 7.27 21.06 14.18
N THR A 262 6.98 21.93 13.22
CA THR A 262 6.02 21.65 12.16
C THR A 262 6.51 20.52 11.25
N LEU A 263 7.80 20.48 10.92
CA LEU A 263 8.40 19.37 10.15
C LEU A 263 8.33 18.06 10.92
N THR A 264 8.65 18.06 12.22
CA THR A 264 8.51 16.83 13.05
C THR A 264 7.08 16.29 13.02
N ILE A 265 6.07 17.15 13.14
CA ILE A 265 4.67 16.75 13.06
C ILE A 265 4.34 16.19 11.67
N GLY A 266 4.86 16.78 10.60
CA GLY A 266 4.70 16.29 9.23
C GLY A 266 5.24 14.88 9.02
N TRP A 267 6.46 14.63 9.49
CA TRP A 267 7.08 13.31 9.44
C TRP A 267 6.33 12.29 10.30
N ALA A 268 5.88 12.71 11.49
CA ALA A 268 5.06 11.86 12.36
C ALA A 268 3.76 11.44 11.69
N ILE A 269 3.02 12.38 11.08
CA ILE A 269 1.77 12.10 10.39
C ILE A 269 2.01 11.19 9.18
N ALA A 270 3.01 11.48 8.36
CA ALA A 270 3.34 10.69 7.17
C ALA A 270 3.70 9.24 7.53
N SER A 271 4.52 9.06 8.56
CA SER A 271 4.87 7.72 9.05
C SER A 271 3.69 6.98 9.68
N ALA A 272 2.81 7.69 10.39
CA ALA A 272 1.56 7.14 10.93
C ALA A 272 0.62 6.62 9.82
N ILE A 273 0.48 7.38 8.73
CA ILE A 273 -0.30 6.97 7.55
C ILE A 273 0.35 5.74 6.90
N GLY A 274 1.67 5.71 6.76
CA GLY A 274 2.41 4.56 6.26
C GLY A 274 2.20 3.30 7.11
N ALA A 275 2.27 3.43 8.45
CA ALA A 275 2.04 2.33 9.38
C ALA A 275 0.59 1.79 9.30
N LEU A 276 -0.40 2.68 9.18
CA LEU A 276 -1.79 2.30 8.97
C LEU A 276 -1.95 1.54 7.64
N ALA A 277 -1.39 2.06 6.55
CA ALA A 277 -1.42 1.41 5.24
C ALA A 277 -0.81 0.01 5.31
N ALA A 278 0.36 -0.15 5.92
CA ALA A 278 1.03 -1.44 6.09
C ALA A 278 0.22 -2.43 6.92
N ALA A 279 -0.42 -1.97 8.00
CA ALA A 279 -1.28 -2.82 8.83
C ALA A 279 -2.52 -3.31 8.06
N LEU A 280 -3.14 -2.45 7.24
CA LEU A 280 -4.28 -2.81 6.40
C LEU A 280 -3.89 -3.75 5.26
N VAL A 281 -2.74 -3.48 4.60
CA VAL A 281 -2.16 -4.34 3.56
C VAL A 281 -1.85 -5.72 4.11
N GLY A 282 -1.22 -5.81 5.28
CA GLY A 282 -0.90 -7.07 5.93
C GLY A 282 -2.12 -7.93 6.29
N GLY A 283 -3.31 -7.30 6.40
CA GLY A 283 -4.58 -8.00 6.57
C GLY A 283 -5.15 -8.57 5.27
N ALA A 284 -4.83 -7.96 4.13
CA ALA A 284 -5.32 -8.36 2.81
C ALA A 284 -4.36 -9.31 2.08
N ILE A 285 -3.07 -9.00 2.14
CA ILE A 285 -1.98 -9.80 1.58
C ILE A 285 -0.98 -10.14 2.67
N THR A 286 -0.08 -11.09 2.41
CA THR A 286 0.97 -11.43 3.36
C THR A 286 2.04 -10.33 3.43
N LEU A 287 2.42 -9.94 4.65
CA LEU A 287 3.53 -9.03 4.89
C LEU A 287 4.85 -9.82 4.83
N ASN A 288 5.76 -9.36 3.98
CA ASN A 288 7.16 -9.78 3.99
C ASN A 288 8.05 -8.52 3.94
N PRO A 289 9.34 -8.62 4.26
CA PRO A 289 10.22 -7.44 4.30
C PRO A 289 10.32 -6.65 2.99
N LEU A 290 10.03 -7.27 1.83
CA LEU A 290 10.07 -6.60 0.53
C LEU A 290 8.72 -6.04 0.09
N THR A 291 7.63 -6.34 0.81
CA THR A 291 6.27 -5.93 0.40
C THR A 291 6.15 -4.43 0.22
N MET A 292 6.66 -3.65 1.18
CA MET A 292 6.51 -2.20 1.13
C MET A 292 7.45 -1.52 0.14
N LEU A 293 8.59 -2.13 -0.19
CA LEU A 293 9.49 -1.63 -1.24
C LEU A 293 8.79 -1.65 -2.61
N ASN A 294 8.11 -2.76 -2.93
CA ASN A 294 7.33 -2.85 -4.17
C ASN A 294 6.18 -1.83 -4.19
N LEU A 295 5.43 -1.71 -3.09
CA LEU A 295 4.33 -0.75 -2.98
C LEU A 295 4.81 0.71 -3.04
N LEU A 296 6.01 0.99 -2.54
CA LEU A 296 6.63 2.32 -2.58
C LEU A 296 6.87 2.79 -4.03
N ILE A 297 7.31 1.89 -4.92
CA ILE A 297 7.54 2.21 -6.34
C ILE A 297 6.23 2.66 -7.00
N TYR A 298 5.14 1.93 -6.80
CA TYR A 298 3.82 2.33 -7.32
C TYR A 298 3.30 3.60 -6.67
N ALA A 299 3.55 3.79 -5.37
CA ALA A 299 3.16 5.01 -4.66
C ALA A 299 3.94 6.25 -5.13
N LEU A 300 5.24 6.10 -5.45
CA LEU A 300 6.05 7.16 -6.06
C LEU A 300 5.52 7.52 -7.46
N ALA A 301 5.23 6.51 -8.30
CA ALA A 301 4.60 6.73 -9.60
C ALA A 301 3.24 7.43 -9.45
N ALA A 302 2.44 7.03 -8.47
CA ALA A 302 1.15 7.67 -8.16
C ALA A 302 1.33 9.14 -7.74
N ALA A 303 2.31 9.42 -6.87
CA ALA A 303 2.61 10.76 -6.41
C ALA A 303 3.12 11.66 -7.56
N THR A 304 3.92 11.12 -8.48
CA THR A 304 4.44 11.88 -9.63
C THR A 304 3.34 12.16 -10.66
N ILE A 305 2.50 11.18 -11.01
CA ILE A 305 1.35 11.37 -11.92
C ILE A 305 0.35 12.35 -11.31
N GLY A 306 0.07 12.22 -10.02
CA GLY A 306 -0.87 13.10 -9.32
C GLY A 306 -0.31 14.50 -9.01
N GLY A 307 1.01 14.66 -9.11
CA GLY A 307 1.74 15.88 -8.73
C GLY A 307 2.19 15.87 -7.28
N LEU A 308 3.50 15.99 -7.07
CA LEU A 308 4.15 15.95 -5.75
C LEU A 308 3.70 17.08 -4.81
N ASP A 309 3.14 18.16 -5.37
CA ASP A 309 2.63 19.31 -4.61
C ASP A 309 1.14 19.22 -4.27
N SER A 310 0.44 18.18 -4.77
CA SER A 310 -1.00 18.05 -4.62
C SER A 310 -1.42 16.78 -3.87
N PRO A 311 -1.83 16.88 -2.58
CA PRO A 311 -2.37 15.73 -1.85
C PRO A 311 -3.60 15.09 -2.52
N ARG A 312 -4.44 15.91 -3.16
CA ARG A 312 -5.61 15.42 -3.92
C ARG A 312 -5.18 14.69 -5.18
N GLY A 313 -4.16 15.23 -5.87
CA GLY A 313 -3.54 14.60 -7.03
C GLY A 313 -2.92 13.25 -6.68
N ALA A 314 -2.18 13.14 -5.58
CA ALA A 314 -1.59 11.88 -5.12
C ALA A 314 -2.64 10.79 -4.89
N ILE A 315 -3.81 11.14 -4.35
CA ILE A 315 -4.93 10.22 -4.18
C ILE A 315 -5.47 9.76 -5.54
N ALA A 316 -5.71 10.70 -6.45
CA ALA A 316 -6.18 10.38 -7.80
C ALA A 316 -5.16 9.53 -8.57
N GLY A 317 -3.87 9.88 -8.49
CA GLY A 317 -2.78 9.11 -9.08
C GLY A 317 -2.71 7.68 -8.55
N GLY A 318 -2.88 7.50 -7.23
CA GLY A 318 -2.95 6.17 -6.62
C GLY A 318 -4.09 5.31 -7.15
N LEU A 319 -5.29 5.89 -7.28
CA LEU A 319 -6.45 5.21 -7.84
C LEU A 319 -6.25 4.87 -9.32
N ILE A 320 -5.69 5.79 -10.12
CA ILE A 320 -5.38 5.55 -11.54
C ILE A 320 -4.41 4.39 -11.69
N ILE A 321 -3.29 4.39 -10.95
CA ILE A 321 -2.30 3.30 -11.02
C ILE A 321 -2.92 1.97 -10.58
N GLY A 322 -3.68 1.94 -9.48
CA GLY A 322 -4.32 0.72 -9.01
C GLY A 322 -5.32 0.14 -10.02
N LEU A 323 -6.14 1.00 -10.63
CA LEU A 323 -7.08 0.60 -11.69
C LEU A 323 -6.31 0.09 -12.93
N THR A 324 -5.28 0.80 -13.36
CA THR A 324 -4.47 0.40 -14.52
C THR A 324 -3.81 -0.96 -14.27
N GLN A 325 -3.23 -1.17 -13.09
CA GLN A 325 -2.60 -2.44 -12.72
C GLN A 325 -3.59 -3.61 -12.70
N SER A 326 -4.84 -3.38 -12.30
CA SER A 326 -5.86 -4.42 -12.26
C SER A 326 -6.49 -4.70 -13.61
N LEU A 327 -6.67 -3.66 -14.45
CA LEU A 327 -7.33 -3.78 -15.74
C LEU A 327 -6.37 -4.14 -16.88
N ALA A 328 -5.10 -3.71 -16.85
CA ALA A 328 -4.18 -3.91 -17.97
C ALA A 328 -3.91 -5.39 -18.29
N PRO A 329 -3.58 -6.30 -17.33
CA PRO A 329 -3.24 -7.67 -17.64
C PRO A 329 -4.31 -8.43 -18.45
N PRO A 330 -5.60 -8.45 -18.03
CA PRO A 330 -6.61 -9.23 -18.75
C PRO A 330 -6.98 -8.66 -20.12
N TYR A 331 -6.77 -7.34 -20.37
CA TYR A 331 -7.16 -6.71 -21.62
C TYR A 331 -6.00 -6.52 -22.62
N LEU A 332 -4.76 -6.44 -22.11
CA LEU A 332 -3.58 -6.26 -22.95
C LEU A 332 -2.81 -7.57 -23.21
N GLY A 333 -3.26 -8.70 -22.64
CA GLY A 333 -2.56 -9.99 -22.78
C GLY A 333 -1.15 -9.98 -22.20
N ILE A 334 -0.87 -9.08 -21.24
CA ILE A 334 0.43 -8.99 -20.56
C ILE A 334 0.38 -9.97 -19.38
N PRO A 335 1.38 -10.89 -19.28
CA PRO A 335 1.45 -11.90 -18.24
C PRO A 335 1.67 -11.28 -16.84
#